data_074ce3c19b62e0d3f2dfd63debb26972
#
_entry.id   074ce3c19b62e0d3f2dfd63debb26972
#
_cell.length_a   1.000
_cell.length_b   1.000
_cell.length_c   1.000
_cell.angle_alpha   90.00
_cell.angle_beta   90.00
_cell.angle_gamma   90.00
#
_symmetry.space_group_name_H-M   'P 1'
#
loop_
_entity.id
_entity.type
_entity.pdbx_description
1 polymer ?
#
loop_
_entity_poly.entity_id
_entity_poly.type
_entity_poly.pdbx_seq_one_letter_code
_entity_poly.pdbx_strand_id
1 'polypeptide(L)'
;MASNKESVKNFAKIMADYAFSLKYDSIPAEVMIAARRHLADSMACALGAYNTAAARIICRHAIEKGGRAEATIFGTNRKVPARLAALANGTMVRYLDANDVFVLSRGGPSGHFSDGTPGLLAVAEQCRRSGKELLTCLVVSYEIQAALAQSFNFWACGLHAETNVAWVVPIVAARLMGATPAEAVHACGLSVATGTVLNTWIGPMRAIPMIKGVAVGLVLERVLEAAELARLGVTATEDALETVFASLGASPIDVTCLGQLGKRWTATRNMIKAYPAQLYTQAAIQAVLDLYRGGVRADGIRKLTLYGHRNVCGGVQGSPQAFAPSHQEEADHSTPYVMAMALLRGKLTSREYDQAPWKTSEVRAVMAKIELVIDPESDRAFETRGILGVRLVVELTDGRTEEIIVHQPKGHPDAPLSDVELLEKMRWLLEDITAPDTPMRLLDVCSRLSTAEDVQELIEVCQIT
;
A
#
# COMPACT_ATOMS: atom_id res chain seq x y z
N MET A 1 18.17 -33.71 31.66
CA MET A 1 17.36 -33.67 30.45
C MET A 1 17.90 -32.50 29.58
N ALA A 2 18.73 -32.82 28.57
CA ALA A 2 19.27 -31.82 27.66
C ALA A 2 18.14 -31.44 26.70
N SER A 3 17.60 -30.23 26.80
CA SER A 3 16.71 -29.67 25.79
C SER A 3 17.51 -29.49 24.52
N ASN A 4 17.15 -30.19 23.45
CA ASN A 4 17.50 -29.83 22.09
C ASN A 4 17.11 -28.36 21.87
N LYS A 5 18.02 -27.41 22.05
CA LYS A 5 17.91 -26.07 21.49
C LYS A 5 18.11 -26.25 19.99
N GLU A 6 17.05 -26.49 19.22
CA GLU A 6 17.09 -26.20 17.80
C GLU A 6 17.65 -24.80 17.64
N SER A 7 18.63 -24.67 16.78
CA SER A 7 19.33 -23.41 16.52
C SER A 7 18.31 -22.32 16.22
N VAL A 8 18.29 -21.28 17.04
CA VAL A 8 17.52 -20.06 16.78
C VAL A 8 17.88 -19.59 15.38
N LYS A 9 16.94 -19.65 14.46
CA LYS A 9 17.16 -19.18 13.08
C LYS A 9 17.20 -17.65 13.17
N ASN A 10 18.32 -17.04 12.86
CA ASN A 10 18.47 -15.59 12.79
C ASN A 10 17.74 -15.07 11.53
N PHE A 11 16.47 -14.66 11.68
CA PHE A 11 15.64 -14.20 10.56
C PHE A 11 16.17 -12.91 9.94
N ALA A 12 16.66 -11.98 10.73
CA ALA A 12 17.26 -10.75 10.23
C ALA A 12 18.47 -11.05 9.34
N LYS A 13 19.31 -12.02 9.75
CA LYS A 13 20.47 -12.49 8.94
C LYS A 13 20.01 -13.14 7.64
N ILE A 14 18.99 -14.01 7.68
CA ILE A 14 18.48 -14.67 6.46
C ILE A 14 17.92 -13.64 5.48
N MET A 15 17.17 -12.63 5.97
CA MET A 15 16.66 -11.54 5.14
C MET A 15 17.80 -10.67 4.57
N ALA A 16 18.83 -10.38 5.38
CA ALA A 16 20.00 -9.62 4.92
C ALA A 16 20.80 -10.40 3.87
N ASP A 17 21.11 -11.67 4.12
CA ASP A 17 21.82 -12.53 3.16
C ASP A 17 21.06 -12.59 1.83
N TYR A 18 19.73 -12.76 1.87
CA TYR A 18 18.90 -12.69 0.68
C TYR A 18 18.99 -11.33 0.01
N ALA A 19 18.78 -10.25 0.78
CA ALA A 19 18.79 -8.89 0.27
C ALA A 19 20.11 -8.54 -0.44
N PHE A 20 21.25 -9.03 0.02
CA PHE A 20 22.56 -8.74 -0.55
C PHE A 20 22.98 -9.71 -1.66
N SER A 21 22.38 -10.90 -1.74
CA SER A 21 22.71 -11.89 -2.76
C SER A 21 21.98 -11.67 -4.09
N LEU A 22 20.76 -11.14 -4.07
CA LEU A 22 19.95 -10.97 -5.28
C LEU A 22 20.57 -9.92 -6.21
N LYS A 23 20.76 -10.29 -7.48
CA LYS A 23 21.30 -9.42 -8.53
C LYS A 23 20.25 -9.13 -9.59
N TYR A 24 20.32 -7.96 -10.21
CA TYR A 24 19.42 -7.53 -11.26
C TYR A 24 19.24 -8.58 -12.36
N ASP A 25 20.34 -9.11 -12.88
CA ASP A 25 20.33 -10.03 -14.02
C ASP A 25 19.74 -11.43 -13.69
N SER A 26 19.50 -11.72 -12.40
CA SER A 26 18.84 -12.96 -11.96
C SER A 26 17.32 -12.81 -11.81
N ILE A 27 16.78 -11.60 -11.99
CA ILE A 27 15.35 -11.32 -11.86
C ILE A 27 14.67 -11.44 -13.23
N PRO A 28 13.59 -12.25 -13.36
CA PRO A 28 12.86 -12.40 -14.60
C PRO A 28 12.30 -11.07 -15.15
N ALA A 29 12.19 -10.97 -16.47
CA ALA A 29 11.75 -9.75 -17.14
C ALA A 29 10.33 -9.33 -16.72
N GLU A 30 9.42 -10.28 -16.54
CA GLU A 30 8.05 -10.03 -16.08
C GLU A 30 8.00 -9.44 -14.67
N VAL A 31 8.91 -9.83 -13.79
CA VAL A 31 9.03 -9.28 -12.43
C VAL A 31 9.52 -7.83 -12.49
N MET A 32 10.48 -7.54 -13.38
CA MET A 32 10.96 -6.18 -13.59
C MET A 32 9.89 -5.28 -14.21
N ILE A 33 9.05 -5.80 -15.10
CA ILE A 33 7.89 -5.07 -15.63
C ILE A 33 6.93 -4.74 -14.48
N ALA A 34 6.59 -5.72 -13.65
CA ALA A 34 5.72 -5.50 -12.49
C ALA A 34 6.31 -4.46 -11.53
N ALA A 35 7.59 -4.57 -11.17
CA ALA A 35 8.26 -3.62 -10.28
C ALA A 35 8.22 -2.17 -10.81
N ARG A 36 8.43 -1.97 -12.11
CA ARG A 36 8.33 -0.65 -12.76
C ARG A 36 6.90 -0.10 -12.73
N ARG A 37 5.89 -0.95 -12.93
CA ARG A 37 4.47 -0.57 -12.83
C ARG A 37 4.10 -0.15 -11.42
N HIS A 38 4.53 -0.90 -10.40
CA HIS A 38 4.35 -0.54 -8.99
C HIS A 38 5.05 0.76 -8.62
N LEU A 39 6.26 0.98 -9.14
CA LEU A 39 6.99 2.23 -8.94
C LEU A 39 6.23 3.42 -9.54
N ALA A 40 5.80 3.32 -10.81
CA ALA A 40 5.05 4.37 -11.49
C ALA A 40 3.72 4.68 -10.77
N ASP A 41 3.00 3.64 -10.35
CA ASP A 41 1.77 3.77 -9.56
C ASP A 41 2.00 4.49 -8.23
N SER A 42 3.07 4.11 -7.50
CA SER A 42 3.43 4.73 -6.23
C SER A 42 3.75 6.22 -6.39
N MET A 43 4.48 6.58 -7.44
CA MET A 43 4.81 7.99 -7.74
C MET A 43 3.56 8.79 -8.10
N ALA A 44 2.66 8.22 -8.90
CA ALA A 44 1.38 8.86 -9.24
C ALA A 44 0.50 9.03 -7.99
N CYS A 45 0.43 8.03 -7.10
CA CYS A 45 -0.28 8.15 -5.82
C CYS A 45 0.29 9.28 -4.95
N ALA A 46 1.62 9.40 -4.89
CA ALA A 46 2.27 10.48 -4.13
C ALA A 46 1.91 11.86 -4.66
N LEU A 47 2.08 12.07 -5.96
CA LEU A 47 1.76 13.36 -6.60
C LEU A 47 0.27 13.68 -6.48
N GLY A 48 -0.61 12.68 -6.65
CA GLY A 48 -2.05 12.83 -6.47
C GLY A 48 -2.46 13.29 -5.07
N ALA A 49 -1.66 12.96 -4.06
CA ALA A 49 -1.90 13.38 -2.68
C ALA A 49 -1.28 14.75 -2.31
N TYR A 50 -0.50 15.36 -3.19
CA TYR A 50 0.31 16.58 -2.90
C TYR A 50 -0.51 17.69 -2.26
N ASN A 51 -1.73 17.94 -2.76
CA ASN A 51 -2.60 19.02 -2.30
C ASN A 51 -3.45 18.67 -1.07
N THR A 52 -3.34 17.47 -0.52
CA THR A 52 -4.11 17.05 0.67
C THR A 52 -3.64 17.74 1.94
N ALA A 53 -4.49 17.79 2.96
CA ALA A 53 -4.16 18.43 4.22
C ALA A 53 -2.97 17.78 4.92
N ALA A 54 -2.93 16.43 4.94
CA ALA A 54 -1.83 15.69 5.55
C ALA A 54 -0.49 15.95 4.83
N ALA A 55 -0.48 15.87 3.49
CA ALA A 55 0.71 16.14 2.70
C ALA A 55 1.26 17.55 2.96
N ARG A 56 0.39 18.57 2.94
CA ARG A 56 0.79 19.97 3.23
C ARG A 56 1.41 20.14 4.62
N ILE A 57 0.83 19.51 5.65
CA ILE A 57 1.35 19.57 7.02
C ILE A 57 2.73 18.94 7.07
N ILE A 58 2.89 17.74 6.55
CA ILE A 58 4.14 16.97 6.65
C ILE A 58 5.24 17.54 5.76
N CYS A 59 4.92 17.95 4.52
CA CYS A 59 5.91 18.61 3.65
C CYS A 59 6.42 19.90 4.26
N ARG A 60 5.52 20.74 4.81
CA ARG A 60 5.92 21.96 5.52
C ARG A 60 6.82 21.63 6.72
N HIS A 61 6.45 20.65 7.54
CA HIS A 61 7.27 20.21 8.67
C HIS A 61 8.68 19.78 8.21
N ALA A 62 8.78 18.95 7.17
CA ALA A 62 10.05 18.48 6.62
C ALA A 62 10.93 19.64 6.11
N ILE A 63 10.33 20.60 5.41
CA ILE A 63 11.02 21.80 4.89
C ILE A 63 11.50 22.71 6.03
N GLU A 64 10.66 22.98 7.02
CA GLU A 64 11.01 23.82 8.18
C GLU A 64 12.11 23.21 9.05
N LYS A 65 12.15 21.88 9.20
CA LYS A 65 13.26 21.18 9.87
C LYS A 65 14.57 21.38 9.14
N GLY A 66 14.56 21.39 7.80
CA GLY A 66 15.74 21.60 6.97
C GLY A 66 16.84 20.57 7.21
N GLY A 67 18.08 20.93 6.88
CA GLY A 67 19.26 20.11 7.02
C GLY A 67 20.01 19.94 5.71
N ARG A 68 20.79 18.84 5.55
CA ARG A 68 21.51 18.57 4.29
C ARG A 68 20.53 18.32 3.16
N ALA A 69 20.84 18.86 1.98
CA ALA A 69 20.04 18.70 0.77
C ALA A 69 20.37 17.34 0.12
N GLU A 70 19.72 16.26 0.56
CA GLU A 70 20.05 14.88 0.19
C GLU A 70 19.01 14.25 -0.74
N ALA A 71 17.72 14.45 -0.46
CA ALA A 71 16.63 13.89 -1.27
C ALA A 71 15.47 14.88 -1.43
N THR A 72 14.73 14.72 -2.54
CA THR A 72 13.69 15.66 -2.97
C THR A 72 12.33 15.28 -2.38
N ILE A 73 11.59 16.28 -1.90
CA ILE A 73 10.16 16.14 -1.61
C ILE A 73 9.40 16.21 -2.94
N PHE A 74 8.63 15.18 -3.29
CA PHE A 74 7.85 15.12 -4.52
C PHE A 74 6.87 16.29 -4.63
N GLY A 75 6.62 16.73 -5.84
CA GLY A 75 5.82 17.92 -6.11
C GLY A 75 6.58 19.24 -5.89
N THR A 76 7.83 19.18 -5.44
CA THR A 76 8.64 20.37 -5.16
C THR A 76 10.06 20.22 -5.74
N ASN A 77 10.81 21.34 -5.77
CA ASN A 77 12.26 21.36 -6.03
C ASN A 77 13.09 21.39 -4.73
N ARG A 78 12.47 21.11 -3.57
CA ARG A 78 13.09 21.21 -2.25
C ARG A 78 13.75 19.89 -1.87
N LYS A 79 15.05 19.97 -1.57
CA LYS A 79 15.81 18.86 -0.99
C LYS A 79 15.96 19.04 0.52
N VAL A 80 15.80 17.97 1.23
CA VAL A 80 15.94 17.86 2.70
C VAL A 80 16.75 16.58 3.02
N PRO A 81 17.12 16.30 4.29
CA PRO A 81 17.66 15.00 4.66
C PRO A 81 16.79 13.85 4.14
N ALA A 82 17.42 12.77 3.67
CA ALA A 82 16.72 11.66 3.01
C ALA A 82 15.56 11.11 3.86
N ARG A 83 15.75 11.00 5.18
CA ARG A 83 14.71 10.55 6.12
C ARG A 83 13.50 11.50 6.17
N LEU A 84 13.69 12.81 6.05
CA LEU A 84 12.60 13.79 6.02
C LEU A 84 11.89 13.82 4.66
N ALA A 85 12.62 13.59 3.55
CA ALA A 85 12.00 13.37 2.25
C ALA A 85 11.16 12.09 2.26
N ALA A 86 11.66 11.01 2.86
CA ALA A 86 10.93 9.75 3.03
C ALA A 86 9.66 9.92 3.90
N LEU A 87 9.72 10.72 4.97
CA LEU A 87 8.55 11.08 5.78
C LEU A 87 7.47 11.75 4.93
N ALA A 88 7.82 12.77 4.14
CA ALA A 88 6.87 13.51 3.32
C ALA A 88 6.33 12.65 2.17
N ASN A 89 7.20 12.00 1.43
CA ASN A 89 6.86 11.20 0.26
C ASN A 89 6.08 9.93 0.64
N GLY A 90 6.41 9.30 1.77
CA GLY A 90 5.69 8.14 2.30
C GLY A 90 4.26 8.49 2.73
N THR A 91 4.08 9.64 3.37
CA THR A 91 2.75 10.18 3.66
C THR A 91 1.95 10.37 2.38
N MET A 92 2.54 10.93 1.33
CA MET A 92 1.85 11.16 0.06
C MET A 92 1.50 9.86 -0.65
N VAL A 93 2.39 8.87 -0.72
CA VAL A 93 2.09 7.57 -1.35
C VAL A 93 0.89 6.90 -0.69
N ARG A 94 0.81 6.96 0.65
CA ARG A 94 -0.18 6.20 1.43
C ARG A 94 -1.54 6.90 1.56
N TYR A 95 -1.57 8.23 1.50
CA TYR A 95 -2.72 9.01 1.98
C TYR A 95 -4.03 8.72 1.26
N LEU A 96 -4.02 8.61 -0.08
CA LEU A 96 -5.23 8.38 -0.88
C LEU A 96 -5.76 6.94 -0.84
N ASP A 97 -5.08 6.04 -0.15
CA ASP A 97 -5.40 4.60 -0.15
C ASP A 97 -5.53 3.98 -1.55
N ALA A 98 -4.83 4.55 -2.52
CA ALA A 98 -4.83 4.15 -3.93
C ALA A 98 -3.63 3.30 -4.32
N ASN A 99 -2.57 3.28 -3.49
CA ASN A 99 -1.35 2.52 -3.73
C ASN A 99 -1.60 1.01 -3.66
N ASP A 100 -0.61 0.24 -4.07
CA ASP A 100 -0.70 -1.22 -4.17
C ASP A 100 -1.05 -1.91 -2.84
N VAL A 101 -1.42 -3.18 -2.94
CA VAL A 101 -1.70 -4.00 -1.77
C VAL A 101 -1.44 -5.47 -2.05
N PHE A 102 -0.85 -6.16 -1.08
CA PHE A 102 -0.65 -7.60 -1.15
C PHE A 102 -1.83 -8.35 -0.56
N VAL A 103 -2.44 -9.23 -1.37
CA VAL A 103 -3.58 -10.06 -0.97
C VAL A 103 -3.10 -11.47 -0.67
N LEU A 104 -3.30 -11.93 0.57
CA LEU A 104 -2.95 -13.29 0.96
C LEU A 104 -3.92 -14.30 0.35
N SER A 105 -3.38 -15.41 -0.18
CA SER A 105 -4.17 -16.52 -0.77
C SER A 105 -5.07 -17.28 0.21
N ARG A 106 -4.93 -17.03 1.49
CA ARG A 106 -5.72 -17.67 2.58
C ARG A 106 -6.60 -16.68 3.34
N GLY A 107 -6.89 -15.52 2.73
CA GLY A 107 -7.54 -14.43 3.45
C GLY A 107 -6.67 -13.92 4.62
N GLY A 108 -6.75 -12.69 4.93
CA GLY A 108 -6.02 -12.15 6.08
C GLY A 108 -5.43 -10.77 5.81
N PRO A 109 -4.73 -10.23 6.81
CA PRO A 109 -4.18 -8.91 6.73
C PRO A 109 -3.17 -8.81 5.61
N SER A 110 -3.40 -7.86 4.76
CA SER A 110 -2.51 -7.48 3.66
C SER A 110 -1.58 -6.36 4.11
N GLY A 111 -0.50 -6.17 3.37
CA GLY A 111 0.40 -5.02 3.52
C GLY A 111 0.44 -4.24 2.22
N HIS A 112 0.81 -2.99 2.31
CA HIS A 112 1.10 -2.13 1.16
C HIS A 112 2.61 -2.11 0.94
N PHE A 113 3.12 -2.93 0.02
CA PHE A 113 4.58 -3.08 -0.10
C PHE A 113 5.25 -1.87 -0.74
N SER A 114 4.48 -1.11 -1.53
CA SER A 114 4.90 0.20 -2.05
C SER A 114 5.13 1.26 -0.97
N ASP A 115 4.66 1.04 0.26
CA ASP A 115 4.92 1.94 1.39
C ASP A 115 6.43 2.10 1.66
N GLY A 116 7.25 1.10 1.33
CA GLY A 116 8.71 1.16 1.41
C GLY A 116 9.37 1.96 0.28
N THR A 117 8.70 2.12 -0.86
CA THR A 117 9.26 2.72 -2.07
C THR A 117 9.80 4.14 -1.88
N PRO A 118 9.09 5.08 -1.21
CA PRO A 118 9.59 6.44 -1.00
C PRO A 118 10.89 6.49 -0.20
N GLY A 119 11.03 5.64 0.81
CA GLY A 119 12.25 5.53 1.59
C GLY A 119 13.43 5.05 0.77
N LEU A 120 13.22 3.97 -0.01
CA LEU A 120 14.26 3.41 -0.89
C LEU A 120 14.66 4.39 -1.99
N LEU A 121 13.70 5.13 -2.57
CA LEU A 121 13.99 6.15 -3.58
C LEU A 121 14.75 7.35 -2.99
N ALA A 122 14.40 7.80 -1.78
CA ALA A 122 15.14 8.87 -1.09
C ALA A 122 16.62 8.47 -0.84
N VAL A 123 16.87 7.22 -0.42
CA VAL A 123 18.24 6.70 -0.26
C VAL A 123 18.95 6.54 -1.61
N ALA A 124 18.24 6.09 -2.65
CA ALA A 124 18.84 5.98 -3.98
C ALA A 124 19.25 7.35 -4.53
N GLU A 125 18.47 8.41 -4.30
CA GLU A 125 18.82 9.79 -4.65
C GLU A 125 20.03 10.27 -3.84
N GLN A 126 19.99 10.13 -2.51
CA GLN A 126 21.08 10.52 -1.60
C GLN A 126 22.41 9.86 -1.99
N CYS A 127 22.38 8.56 -2.30
CA CYS A 127 23.58 7.77 -2.59
C CYS A 127 23.92 7.70 -4.09
N ARG A 128 23.18 8.40 -4.96
CA ARG A 128 23.32 8.38 -6.43
C ARG A 128 23.35 6.96 -6.98
N ARG A 129 22.36 6.14 -6.59
CA ARG A 129 22.25 4.76 -7.04
C ARG A 129 21.62 4.68 -8.41
N SER A 130 22.10 3.71 -9.21
CA SER A 130 21.56 3.42 -10.53
C SER A 130 20.10 2.93 -10.46
N GLY A 131 19.39 3.12 -11.57
CA GLY A 131 18.05 2.58 -11.70
C GLY A 131 17.99 1.05 -11.53
N LYS A 132 19.05 0.32 -11.94
CA LYS A 132 19.16 -1.13 -11.68
C LYS A 132 19.20 -1.46 -10.20
N GLU A 133 19.98 -0.72 -9.42
CA GLU A 133 20.09 -0.93 -7.98
C GLU A 133 18.77 -0.64 -7.28
N LEU A 134 18.10 0.47 -7.61
CA LEU A 134 16.79 0.80 -7.07
C LEU A 134 15.77 -0.30 -7.41
N LEU A 135 15.61 -0.69 -8.68
CA LEU A 135 14.66 -1.73 -9.09
C LEU A 135 14.94 -3.07 -8.40
N THR A 136 16.21 -3.46 -8.28
CA THR A 136 16.58 -4.67 -7.54
C THR A 136 16.16 -4.59 -6.08
N CYS A 137 16.40 -3.46 -5.42
CA CYS A 137 16.01 -3.23 -4.03
C CYS A 137 14.50 -3.17 -3.84
N LEU A 138 13.73 -2.63 -4.80
CA LEU A 138 12.28 -2.70 -4.75
C LEU A 138 11.79 -4.15 -4.81
N VAL A 139 12.30 -4.96 -5.73
CA VAL A 139 11.95 -6.39 -5.80
C VAL A 139 12.31 -7.10 -4.51
N VAL A 140 13.54 -6.91 -3.99
CA VAL A 140 13.97 -7.47 -2.70
C VAL A 140 13.01 -7.09 -1.57
N SER A 141 12.64 -5.82 -1.48
CA SER A 141 11.71 -5.32 -0.46
C SER A 141 10.36 -6.02 -0.54
N TYR A 142 9.80 -6.17 -1.73
CA TYR A 142 8.52 -6.85 -1.95
C TYR A 142 8.59 -8.33 -1.57
N GLU A 143 9.66 -9.03 -1.97
CA GLU A 143 9.84 -10.46 -1.67
C GLU A 143 9.94 -10.72 -0.16
N ILE A 144 10.75 -9.93 0.56
CA ILE A 144 10.91 -10.10 2.01
C ILE A 144 9.63 -9.71 2.75
N GLN A 145 8.99 -8.61 2.36
CA GLN A 145 7.71 -8.19 2.94
C GLN A 145 6.63 -9.25 2.76
N ALA A 146 6.57 -9.90 1.60
CA ALA A 146 5.63 -10.98 1.34
C ALA A 146 5.89 -12.22 2.17
N ALA A 147 7.15 -12.63 2.30
CA ALA A 147 7.51 -13.77 3.15
C ALA A 147 7.09 -13.52 4.60
N LEU A 148 7.33 -12.31 5.09
CA LEU A 148 6.94 -11.91 6.43
C LEU A 148 5.42 -11.87 6.61
N ALA A 149 4.68 -11.24 5.67
CA ALA A 149 3.22 -11.16 5.71
C ALA A 149 2.52 -12.53 5.60
N GLN A 150 3.12 -13.48 4.87
CA GLN A 150 2.61 -14.85 4.77
C GLN A 150 2.84 -15.67 6.04
N SER A 151 3.88 -15.36 6.78
CA SER A 151 4.29 -16.11 7.96
C SER A 151 3.76 -15.53 9.27
N PHE A 152 3.47 -14.23 9.30
CA PHE A 152 3.15 -13.52 10.53
C PHE A 152 1.86 -12.70 10.42
N ASN A 153 0.92 -12.95 11.32
CA ASN A 153 -0.33 -12.21 11.39
C ASN A 153 -0.19 -10.99 12.33
N PHE A 154 0.24 -9.85 11.78
CA PHE A 154 0.41 -8.61 12.53
C PHE A 154 -0.84 -8.20 13.32
N TRP A 155 -2.01 -8.27 12.70
CA TRP A 155 -3.27 -7.86 13.32
C TRP A 155 -3.66 -8.72 14.53
N ALA A 156 -3.45 -10.03 14.45
CA ALA A 156 -3.70 -10.93 15.58
C ALA A 156 -2.80 -10.62 16.79
N CYS A 157 -1.65 -10.01 16.53
CA CYS A 157 -0.69 -9.61 17.56
C CYS A 157 -0.85 -8.13 17.99
N GLY A 158 -1.93 -7.46 17.57
CA GLY A 158 -2.15 -6.04 17.89
C GLY A 158 -1.21 -5.06 17.19
N LEU A 159 -0.54 -5.53 16.13
CA LEU A 159 0.37 -4.71 15.31
C LEU A 159 -0.33 -4.27 14.03
N HIS A 160 0.05 -3.10 13.51
CA HIS A 160 -0.38 -2.64 12.20
C HIS A 160 0.49 -3.22 11.08
N ALA A 161 -0.05 -3.35 9.86
CA ALA A 161 0.65 -3.90 8.70
C ALA A 161 1.94 -3.13 8.34
N GLU A 162 2.04 -1.85 8.67
CA GLU A 162 3.23 -1.02 8.48
C GLU A 162 4.44 -1.48 9.31
N THR A 163 4.23 -2.31 10.33
CA THR A 163 5.32 -3.01 11.03
C THR A 163 6.15 -3.87 10.07
N ASN A 164 5.53 -4.39 8.99
CA ASN A 164 6.27 -5.11 7.95
C ASN A 164 7.30 -4.19 7.26
N VAL A 165 6.90 -2.97 6.91
CA VAL A 165 7.80 -1.94 6.37
C VAL A 165 8.91 -1.63 7.36
N ALA A 166 8.56 -1.45 8.65
CA ALA A 166 9.52 -1.15 9.71
C ALA A 166 10.61 -2.22 9.87
N TRP A 167 10.27 -3.49 9.68
CA TRP A 167 11.23 -4.58 9.89
C TRP A 167 12.04 -4.94 8.64
N VAL A 168 11.53 -4.64 7.45
CA VAL A 168 12.15 -5.03 6.18
C VAL A 168 12.94 -3.89 5.52
N VAL A 169 12.36 -2.71 5.45
CA VAL A 169 12.95 -1.58 4.70
C VAL A 169 14.32 -1.16 5.21
N PRO A 170 14.65 -1.19 6.52
CA PRO A 170 15.99 -0.82 6.99
C PRO A 170 17.10 -1.73 6.45
N ILE A 171 16.81 -3.04 6.24
CA ILE A 171 17.77 -3.98 5.63
C ILE A 171 18.07 -3.56 4.18
N VAL A 172 17.02 -3.25 3.42
CA VAL A 172 17.14 -2.90 1.99
C VAL A 172 17.75 -1.50 1.81
N ALA A 173 17.38 -0.56 2.69
CA ALA A 173 17.98 0.78 2.74
C ALA A 173 19.48 0.71 3.06
N ALA A 174 19.88 -0.12 4.03
CA ALA A 174 21.29 -0.35 4.36
C ALA A 174 22.09 -0.86 3.14
N ARG A 175 21.53 -1.79 2.35
CA ARG A 175 22.12 -2.21 1.07
C ARG A 175 22.33 -1.04 0.11
N LEU A 176 21.31 -0.19 -0.09
CA LEU A 176 21.43 1.00 -0.95
C LEU A 176 22.45 2.01 -0.40
N MET A 177 22.60 2.12 0.90
CA MET A 177 23.61 2.98 1.54
C MET A 177 25.03 2.40 1.42
N GLY A 178 25.21 1.18 0.90
CA GLY A 178 26.50 0.50 0.76
C GLY A 178 27.01 -0.11 2.08
N ALA A 179 26.11 -0.41 3.01
CA ALA A 179 26.41 -1.14 4.23
C ALA A 179 26.75 -2.63 3.95
N THR A 180 27.28 -3.29 4.95
CA THR A 180 27.50 -4.75 4.95
C THR A 180 26.22 -5.51 5.36
N PRO A 181 26.10 -6.82 5.05
CA PRO A 181 25.00 -7.65 5.56
C PRO A 181 24.89 -7.64 7.09
N ALA A 182 26.00 -7.58 7.82
CA ALA A 182 26.00 -7.51 9.28
C ALA A 182 25.43 -6.19 9.79
N GLU A 183 25.80 -5.06 9.21
CA GLU A 183 25.21 -3.75 9.53
C GLU A 183 23.70 -3.71 9.20
N ALA A 184 23.25 -4.38 8.13
CA ALA A 184 21.84 -4.49 7.80
C ALA A 184 21.05 -5.31 8.84
N VAL A 185 21.64 -6.33 9.46
CA VAL A 185 21.05 -7.05 10.60
C VAL A 185 20.85 -6.10 11.79
N HIS A 186 21.87 -5.28 12.11
CA HIS A 186 21.73 -4.28 13.16
C HIS A 186 20.70 -3.21 12.83
N ALA A 187 20.61 -2.76 11.57
CA ALA A 187 19.57 -1.85 11.12
C ALA A 187 18.15 -2.41 11.35
N CYS A 188 17.94 -3.69 11.06
CA CYS A 188 16.70 -4.40 11.38
C CYS A 188 16.43 -4.40 12.89
N GLY A 189 17.41 -4.82 13.70
CA GLY A 189 17.25 -4.89 15.14
C GLY A 189 16.93 -3.53 15.80
N LEU A 190 17.59 -2.44 15.35
CA LEU A 190 17.30 -1.06 15.78
C LEU A 190 15.86 -0.70 15.42
N SER A 191 15.43 -1.01 14.21
CA SER A 191 14.07 -0.68 13.75
C SER A 191 13.00 -1.55 14.43
N VAL A 192 13.26 -2.82 14.72
CA VAL A 192 12.36 -3.66 15.51
C VAL A 192 12.11 -3.02 16.88
N ALA A 193 13.15 -2.53 17.52
CA ALA A 193 13.05 -1.92 18.83
C ALA A 193 12.37 -0.54 18.86
N THR A 194 12.44 0.24 17.76
CA THR A 194 12.04 1.66 17.77
C THR A 194 10.94 2.01 16.77
N GLY A 195 10.68 1.15 15.77
CA GLY A 195 9.77 1.40 14.64
C GLY A 195 8.57 0.46 14.55
N THR A 196 8.42 -0.50 15.49
CA THR A 196 7.25 -1.40 15.52
C THR A 196 5.96 -0.60 15.73
N VAL A 197 4.96 -0.84 14.89
CA VAL A 197 3.73 -0.04 14.83
C VAL A 197 2.56 -0.78 15.49
N LEU A 198 2.03 -0.23 16.56
CA LEU A 198 0.83 -0.76 17.21
C LEU A 198 -0.43 -0.37 16.45
N ASN A 199 -1.39 -1.28 16.35
CA ASN A 199 -2.70 -0.97 15.78
C ASN A 199 -3.59 -0.22 16.77
N THR A 200 -3.46 1.10 16.81
CA THR A 200 -4.20 1.98 17.73
C THR A 200 -5.32 2.77 17.07
N TRP A 201 -5.41 2.78 15.72
CA TRP A 201 -6.31 3.68 14.98
C TRP A 201 -7.29 2.99 14.03
N ILE A 202 -7.15 1.71 13.73
CA ILE A 202 -8.11 0.96 12.91
C ILE A 202 -8.80 -0.10 13.76
N GLY A 203 -10.12 -0.12 13.71
CA GLY A 203 -10.95 -1.11 14.35
C GLY A 203 -12.43 -0.77 14.21
N PRO A 204 -13.33 -1.76 14.39
CA PRO A 204 -14.76 -1.52 14.37
C PRO A 204 -15.14 -0.48 15.44
N MET A 205 -16.09 0.38 15.12
CA MET A 205 -16.62 1.41 16.04
C MET A 205 -15.60 2.47 16.49
N ARG A 206 -14.50 2.65 15.75
CA ARG A 206 -13.52 3.71 15.99
C ARG A 206 -13.48 4.68 14.82
N ALA A 207 -13.34 5.97 15.12
CA ALA A 207 -12.96 6.97 14.12
C ALA A 207 -11.57 6.65 13.58
N ILE A 208 -11.35 6.81 12.28
CA ILE A 208 -10.06 6.61 11.63
C ILE A 208 -9.36 7.96 11.49
N PRO A 209 -8.44 8.32 12.38
CA PRO A 209 -7.80 9.63 12.35
C PRO A 209 -6.76 9.73 11.22
N MET A 210 -6.32 10.96 10.93
CA MET A 210 -5.33 11.28 9.88
C MET A 210 -4.01 10.48 9.99
N ILE A 211 -3.66 9.95 11.18
CA ILE A 211 -2.49 9.10 11.36
C ILE A 211 -2.47 7.90 10.40
N LYS A 212 -3.63 7.40 9.97
CA LYS A 212 -3.76 6.32 8.97
C LYS A 212 -2.98 6.60 7.68
N GLY A 213 -2.99 7.84 7.21
CA GLY A 213 -2.25 8.23 6.01
C GLY A 213 -0.81 8.73 6.28
N VAL A 214 -0.49 9.08 7.54
CA VAL A 214 0.81 9.65 7.94
C VAL A 214 1.77 8.61 8.50
N ALA A 215 1.25 7.52 9.06
CA ALA A 215 2.05 6.52 9.79
C ALA A 215 3.21 5.95 8.96
N VAL A 216 2.98 5.67 7.68
CA VAL A 216 4.03 5.20 6.76
C VAL A 216 5.21 6.16 6.69
N GLY A 217 4.95 7.45 6.55
CA GLY A 217 6.00 8.47 6.55
C GLY A 217 6.81 8.46 7.84
N LEU A 218 6.14 8.40 8.99
CA LEU A 218 6.79 8.31 10.30
C LEU A 218 7.63 7.04 10.46
N VAL A 219 7.15 5.92 9.94
CA VAL A 219 7.92 4.66 9.90
C VAL A 219 9.16 4.83 9.03
N LEU A 220 9.04 5.39 7.83
CA LEU A 220 10.17 5.56 6.91
C LEU A 220 11.24 6.48 7.48
N GLU A 221 10.87 7.56 8.18
CA GLU A 221 11.83 8.41 8.89
C GLU A 221 12.67 7.59 9.87
N ARG A 222 12.03 6.74 10.67
CA ARG A 222 12.69 5.89 11.69
C ARG A 222 13.56 4.80 11.07
N VAL A 223 13.09 4.12 10.05
CA VAL A 223 13.84 3.01 9.44
C VAL A 223 15.08 3.49 8.70
N LEU A 224 15.05 4.68 8.08
CA LEU A 224 16.23 5.24 7.45
C LEU A 224 17.25 5.71 8.51
N GLU A 225 16.81 6.31 9.60
CA GLU A 225 17.68 6.63 10.73
C GLU A 225 18.34 5.38 11.32
N ALA A 226 17.58 4.27 11.47
CA ALA A 226 18.13 3.00 11.95
C ALA A 226 19.21 2.44 11.01
N ALA A 227 18.99 2.52 9.68
CA ALA A 227 19.97 2.09 8.69
C ALA A 227 21.23 2.95 8.71
N GLU A 228 21.13 4.27 8.85
CA GLU A 228 22.25 5.19 8.97
C GLU A 228 23.07 4.92 10.24
N LEU A 229 22.40 4.76 11.38
CA LEU A 229 23.06 4.49 12.67
C LEU A 229 23.79 3.15 12.66
N ALA A 230 23.19 2.10 12.10
CA ALA A 230 23.84 0.80 11.98
C ALA A 230 25.12 0.88 11.12
N ARG A 231 25.07 1.60 10.00
CA ARG A 231 26.25 1.84 9.14
C ARG A 231 27.34 2.65 9.85
N LEU A 232 26.99 3.47 10.83
CA LEU A 232 27.94 4.22 11.67
C LEU A 232 28.49 3.37 12.84
N GLY A 233 28.04 2.13 13.01
CA GLY A 233 28.53 1.18 14.02
C GLY A 233 27.62 1.04 15.24
N VAL A 234 26.40 1.58 15.24
CA VAL A 234 25.43 1.31 16.31
C VAL A 234 24.93 -0.12 16.16
N THR A 235 25.07 -0.91 17.23
CA THR A 235 24.65 -2.33 17.24
C THR A 235 23.31 -2.51 17.91
N ALA A 236 22.58 -3.53 17.51
CA ALA A 236 21.34 -4.01 18.10
C ALA A 236 21.39 -5.52 18.28
N THR A 237 20.40 -6.06 18.98
CA THR A 237 20.22 -7.50 19.16
C THR A 237 19.94 -8.15 17.80
N GLU A 238 20.75 -9.13 17.40
CA GLU A 238 20.62 -9.79 16.10
C GLU A 238 19.37 -10.69 16.01
N ASP A 239 18.89 -11.23 17.13
CA ASP A 239 17.69 -12.04 17.27
C ASP A 239 16.47 -11.23 17.73
N ALA A 240 16.42 -9.94 17.39
CA ALA A 240 15.33 -9.04 17.78
C ALA A 240 13.96 -9.51 17.29
N LEU A 241 13.87 -10.05 16.07
CA LEU A 241 12.63 -10.58 15.53
C LEU A 241 12.15 -11.83 16.28
N GLU A 242 13.07 -12.77 16.56
CA GLU A 242 12.78 -13.97 17.34
C GLU A 242 12.27 -13.62 18.76
N THR A 243 12.88 -12.62 19.36
CA THR A 243 12.45 -12.11 20.68
C THR A 243 11.04 -11.55 20.63
N VAL A 244 10.71 -10.76 19.60
CA VAL A 244 9.35 -10.22 19.41
C VAL A 244 8.34 -11.35 19.15
N PHE A 245 8.65 -12.31 18.28
CA PHE A 245 7.75 -13.45 18.01
C PHE A 245 7.50 -14.28 19.26
N ALA A 246 8.54 -14.59 20.03
CA ALA A 246 8.39 -15.29 21.30
C ALA A 246 7.53 -14.52 22.30
N SER A 247 7.72 -13.21 22.40
CA SER A 247 6.95 -12.33 23.30
C SER A 247 5.47 -12.22 22.91
N LEU A 248 5.17 -12.31 21.62
CA LEU A 248 3.79 -12.24 21.11
C LEU A 248 3.12 -13.62 21.00
N GLY A 249 3.81 -14.70 21.36
CA GLY A 249 3.29 -16.07 21.21
C GLY A 249 3.07 -16.48 19.76
N ALA A 250 3.76 -15.83 18.81
CA ALA A 250 3.61 -16.07 17.40
C ALA A 250 4.48 -17.23 16.91
N SER A 251 4.02 -17.93 15.87
CA SER A 251 4.85 -18.95 15.19
C SER A 251 6.07 -18.31 14.51
N PRO A 252 7.19 -19.03 14.43
CA PRO A 252 8.35 -18.58 13.69
C PRO A 252 8.02 -18.26 12.23
N ILE A 253 8.76 -17.30 11.64
CA ILE A 253 8.63 -16.96 10.22
C ILE A 253 8.96 -18.20 9.37
N ASP A 254 8.14 -18.48 8.38
CA ASP A 254 8.47 -19.48 7.34
C ASP A 254 9.48 -18.87 6.35
N VAL A 255 10.75 -19.05 6.65
CA VAL A 255 11.85 -18.59 5.80
C VAL A 255 12.00 -19.41 4.52
N THR A 256 11.29 -20.53 4.36
CA THR A 256 11.33 -21.32 3.12
C THR A 256 10.73 -20.52 1.95
N CYS A 257 9.85 -19.57 2.23
CA CYS A 257 9.33 -18.63 1.23
C CYS A 257 10.46 -17.80 0.59
N LEU A 258 11.51 -17.43 1.33
CA LEU A 258 12.66 -16.69 0.81
C LEU A 258 13.60 -17.58 -0.03
N GLY A 259 13.68 -18.88 0.24
CA GLY A 259 14.49 -19.84 -0.50
C GLY A 259 13.84 -20.38 -1.79
N GLN A 260 12.53 -20.21 -1.96
CA GLN A 260 11.79 -20.64 -3.16
C GLN A 260 11.81 -19.61 -4.29
N LEU A 261 12.66 -18.62 -4.18
CA LEU A 261 12.85 -17.53 -5.12
C LEU A 261 13.27 -18.04 -6.50
N GLY A 262 12.44 -17.74 -7.47
CA GLY A 262 12.52 -18.25 -8.84
C GLY A 262 11.31 -19.07 -9.27
N LYS A 263 10.40 -19.45 -8.33
CA LYS A 263 9.15 -20.14 -8.69
C LYS A 263 7.90 -19.28 -8.56
N ARG A 264 7.90 -18.28 -7.67
CA ARG A 264 6.78 -17.35 -7.47
C ARG A 264 7.29 -16.01 -6.95
N TRP A 265 7.42 -15.06 -7.84
CA TRP A 265 7.81 -13.71 -7.49
C TRP A 265 6.60 -12.90 -6.99
N THR A 266 6.76 -12.26 -5.85
CA THR A 266 5.68 -11.51 -5.19
C THR A 266 5.28 -10.27 -5.95
N ALA A 267 6.22 -9.57 -6.58
CA ALA A 267 5.93 -8.36 -7.33
C ALA A 267 4.87 -8.57 -8.42
N THR A 268 4.81 -9.78 -9.01
CA THR A 268 3.77 -10.14 -9.99
C THR A 268 2.42 -10.51 -9.35
N ARG A 269 2.38 -10.66 -8.04
CA ARG A 269 1.19 -11.06 -7.27
C ARG A 269 0.64 -9.94 -6.39
N ASN A 270 1.21 -8.77 -6.48
CA ASN A 270 0.74 -7.60 -5.75
C ASN A 270 -0.35 -6.90 -6.56
N MET A 271 -1.42 -6.49 -5.90
CA MET A 271 -2.55 -5.81 -6.54
C MET A 271 -2.26 -4.32 -6.66
N ILE A 272 -2.41 -3.73 -7.84
CA ILE A 272 -2.50 -2.28 -8.03
C ILE A 272 -3.98 -1.90 -7.92
N LYS A 273 -4.39 -1.22 -6.85
CA LYS A 273 -5.80 -0.84 -6.66
C LYS A 273 -6.30 0.07 -7.79
N ALA A 274 -7.50 -0.20 -8.29
CA ALA A 274 -8.12 0.60 -9.34
C ALA A 274 -8.76 1.90 -8.82
N TYR A 275 -9.13 1.92 -7.54
CA TYR A 275 -9.89 3.01 -6.92
C TYR A 275 -9.21 3.47 -5.61
N PRO A 276 -9.31 4.77 -5.26
CA PRO A 276 -8.76 5.33 -4.02
C PRO A 276 -9.65 4.99 -2.82
N ALA A 277 -9.65 3.74 -2.44
CA ALA A 277 -10.46 3.21 -1.36
C ALA A 277 -9.82 1.95 -0.76
N GLN A 278 -10.28 1.58 0.41
CA GLN A 278 -9.82 0.40 1.14
C GLN A 278 -9.95 -0.88 0.28
N LEU A 279 -9.02 -1.83 0.44
CA LEU A 279 -8.92 -3.06 -0.36
C LEU A 279 -10.25 -3.80 -0.54
N TYR A 280 -10.96 -4.04 0.57
CA TYR A 280 -12.16 -4.88 0.54
C TYR A 280 -13.34 -4.25 -0.18
N THR A 281 -13.34 -2.93 -0.39
CA THR A 281 -14.39 -2.22 -1.11
C THR A 281 -14.21 -2.22 -2.63
N GLN A 282 -13.04 -2.60 -3.15
CA GLN A 282 -12.70 -2.51 -4.57
C GLN A 282 -13.71 -3.26 -5.48
N ALA A 283 -14.12 -4.47 -5.08
CA ALA A 283 -15.11 -5.25 -5.84
C ALA A 283 -16.52 -4.64 -5.79
N ALA A 284 -16.90 -4.06 -4.64
CA ALA A 284 -18.19 -3.38 -4.49
C ALA A 284 -18.27 -2.12 -5.37
N ILE A 285 -17.19 -1.33 -5.44
CA ILE A 285 -17.07 -0.17 -6.33
C ILE A 285 -17.22 -0.62 -7.79
N GLN A 286 -16.48 -1.66 -8.19
CA GLN A 286 -16.55 -2.19 -9.54
C GLN A 286 -17.97 -2.66 -9.91
N ALA A 287 -18.64 -3.42 -9.03
CA ALA A 287 -19.99 -3.90 -9.27
C ALA A 287 -20.98 -2.76 -9.55
N VAL A 288 -20.87 -1.68 -8.78
CA VAL A 288 -21.73 -0.48 -8.97
C VAL A 288 -21.36 0.27 -10.24
N LEU A 289 -20.08 0.38 -10.59
CA LEU A 289 -19.66 1.00 -11.85
C LEU A 289 -20.09 0.18 -13.07
N ASP A 290 -20.10 -1.14 -12.99
CA ASP A 290 -20.61 -2.00 -14.06
C ASP A 290 -22.12 -1.82 -14.22
N LEU A 291 -22.87 -1.73 -13.12
CA LEU A 291 -24.30 -1.36 -13.12
C LEU A 291 -24.54 0.00 -13.79
N TYR A 292 -23.74 1.02 -13.43
CA TYR A 292 -23.84 2.36 -14.02
C TYR A 292 -23.56 2.35 -15.53
N ARG A 293 -22.56 1.57 -15.98
CA ARG A 293 -22.26 1.38 -17.41
C ARG A 293 -23.39 0.65 -18.15
N GLY A 294 -24.12 -0.23 -17.47
CA GLY A 294 -25.35 -0.87 -17.95
C GLY A 294 -26.54 0.08 -18.08
N GLY A 295 -26.38 1.38 -17.74
CA GLY A 295 -27.42 2.40 -17.91
C GLY A 295 -28.27 2.65 -16.67
N VAL A 296 -28.08 1.93 -15.57
CA VAL A 296 -28.85 2.13 -14.33
C VAL A 296 -28.36 3.36 -13.60
N ARG A 297 -29.27 4.17 -13.08
CA ARG A 297 -29.03 5.41 -12.33
C ARG A 297 -29.69 5.35 -10.96
N ALA A 298 -29.20 6.16 -10.02
CA ALA A 298 -29.61 6.15 -8.61
C ALA A 298 -31.10 6.39 -8.38
N ASP A 299 -31.74 7.18 -9.22
CA ASP A 299 -33.19 7.47 -9.18
C ASP A 299 -34.05 6.27 -9.59
N GLY A 300 -33.55 5.44 -10.52
CA GLY A 300 -34.18 4.18 -10.94
C GLY A 300 -34.04 3.04 -9.94
N ILE A 301 -33.34 3.22 -8.83
CA ILE A 301 -33.06 2.14 -7.86
C ILE A 301 -33.95 2.31 -6.63
N ARG A 302 -34.61 1.21 -6.24
CA ARG A 302 -35.35 1.05 -4.99
C ARG A 302 -34.43 0.58 -3.87
N LYS A 303 -33.63 -0.47 -4.12
CA LYS A 303 -32.74 -1.11 -3.14
C LYS A 303 -31.50 -1.72 -3.81
N LEU A 304 -30.40 -1.68 -3.10
CA LEU A 304 -29.14 -2.33 -3.45
C LEU A 304 -28.75 -3.29 -2.30
N THR A 305 -28.64 -4.58 -2.58
CA THR A 305 -28.19 -5.56 -1.59
C THR A 305 -26.86 -6.13 -2.03
N LEU A 306 -25.79 -5.82 -1.26
CA LEU A 306 -24.45 -6.34 -1.51
C LEU A 306 -24.20 -7.57 -0.64
N TYR A 307 -23.94 -8.70 -1.27
CA TYR A 307 -23.49 -9.93 -0.64
C TYR A 307 -21.97 -10.08 -0.77
N GLY A 308 -21.28 -10.29 0.33
CA GLY A 308 -19.83 -10.43 0.33
C GLY A 308 -19.29 -10.96 1.65
N HIS A 309 -17.97 -11.06 1.74
CA HIS A 309 -17.30 -11.53 2.95
C HIS A 309 -17.40 -10.50 4.10
N ARG A 310 -17.12 -10.94 5.34
CA ARG A 310 -17.28 -10.12 6.57
C ARG A 310 -16.52 -8.79 6.55
N ASN A 311 -15.42 -8.67 5.82
CA ASN A 311 -14.66 -7.42 5.80
C ASN A 311 -15.29 -6.36 4.89
N VAL A 312 -15.98 -6.72 3.80
CA VAL A 312 -16.66 -5.74 2.94
C VAL A 312 -18.05 -5.40 3.45
N CYS A 313 -18.78 -6.37 4.03
CA CYS A 313 -20.16 -6.18 4.49
C CYS A 313 -20.28 -5.94 6.00
N GLY A 314 -19.20 -6.07 6.75
CA GLY A 314 -19.14 -5.87 8.18
C GLY A 314 -17.81 -5.20 8.59
N GLY A 315 -17.30 -5.52 9.77
CA GLY A 315 -16.03 -4.97 10.27
C GLY A 315 -16.02 -3.43 10.30
N VAL A 316 -14.95 -2.82 9.82
CA VAL A 316 -14.83 -1.37 9.70
C VAL A 316 -15.70 -0.84 8.55
N GLN A 317 -15.69 -1.54 7.40
CA GLN A 317 -16.27 -1.08 6.13
C GLN A 317 -17.80 -1.11 6.10
N GLY A 318 -18.41 -2.03 6.84
CA GLY A 318 -19.88 -2.20 6.90
C GLY A 318 -20.48 -1.92 8.28
N SER A 319 -19.70 -1.34 9.21
CA SER A 319 -20.20 -0.97 10.55
C SER A 319 -21.26 0.13 10.48
N PRO A 320 -22.07 0.34 11.54
CA PRO A 320 -22.99 1.47 11.59
C PRO A 320 -22.33 2.84 11.33
N GLN A 321 -21.07 3.03 11.77
CA GLN A 321 -20.30 4.25 11.50
C GLN A 321 -19.98 4.43 10.02
N ALA A 322 -19.81 3.35 9.27
CA ALA A 322 -19.58 3.42 7.83
C ALA A 322 -20.75 4.06 7.07
N PHE A 323 -21.96 4.04 7.61
CA PHE A 323 -23.12 4.74 7.04
C PHE A 323 -23.18 6.25 7.37
N ALA A 324 -22.25 6.75 8.21
CA ALA A 324 -22.20 8.15 8.60
C ALA A 324 -20.75 8.64 8.74
N PRO A 325 -19.90 8.53 7.71
CA PRO A 325 -18.51 8.98 7.80
C PRO A 325 -18.46 10.49 8.09
N SER A 326 -17.48 10.91 8.89
CA SER A 326 -17.33 12.30 9.32
C SER A 326 -16.17 13.03 8.62
N HIS A 327 -15.22 12.27 8.08
CA HIS A 327 -14.04 12.77 7.36
C HIS A 327 -13.56 11.75 6.31
N GLN A 328 -12.55 12.14 5.53
CA GLN A 328 -12.11 11.39 4.35
C GLN A 328 -11.62 9.98 4.70
N GLU A 329 -10.86 9.84 5.78
CA GLU A 329 -10.26 8.56 6.19
C GLU A 329 -11.32 7.53 6.64
N GLU A 330 -12.51 7.98 7.03
CA GLU A 330 -13.67 7.11 7.26
C GLU A 330 -14.42 6.83 5.95
N ALA A 331 -14.53 7.83 5.08
CA ALA A 331 -15.25 7.71 3.82
C ALA A 331 -14.58 6.71 2.86
N ASP A 332 -13.23 6.72 2.75
CA ASP A 332 -12.49 5.79 1.89
C ASP A 332 -12.50 4.33 2.42
N HIS A 333 -12.94 4.13 3.67
CA HIS A 333 -13.19 2.83 4.30
C HIS A 333 -14.67 2.44 4.35
N SER A 334 -15.58 3.29 3.90
CA SER A 334 -17.02 3.06 3.96
C SER A 334 -17.55 2.38 2.70
N THR A 335 -17.93 1.10 2.77
CA THR A 335 -18.58 0.40 1.65
C THR A 335 -19.85 1.15 1.16
N PRO A 336 -20.78 1.59 2.02
CA PRO A 336 -21.96 2.30 1.54
C PRO A 336 -21.61 3.65 0.89
N TYR A 337 -20.64 4.38 1.39
CA TYR A 337 -20.24 5.65 0.80
C TYR A 337 -19.61 5.48 -0.59
N VAL A 338 -18.62 4.60 -0.72
CA VAL A 338 -17.93 4.42 -2.01
C VAL A 338 -18.85 3.85 -3.08
N MET A 339 -19.80 2.98 -2.70
CA MET A 339 -20.87 2.51 -3.60
C MET A 339 -21.80 3.66 -4.03
N ALA A 340 -22.25 4.49 -3.09
CA ALA A 340 -23.14 5.62 -3.39
C ALA A 340 -22.46 6.62 -4.31
N MET A 341 -21.21 6.98 -4.05
CA MET A 341 -20.45 7.92 -4.90
C MET A 341 -20.19 7.35 -6.30
N ALA A 342 -19.77 6.09 -6.39
CA ALA A 342 -19.57 5.42 -7.68
C ALA A 342 -20.86 5.40 -8.52
N LEU A 343 -22.02 5.16 -7.88
CA LEU A 343 -23.31 5.18 -8.55
C LEU A 343 -23.74 6.57 -8.99
N LEU A 344 -23.53 7.57 -8.16
CA LEU A 344 -23.93 8.95 -8.46
C LEU A 344 -23.08 9.61 -9.54
N ARG A 345 -21.79 9.29 -9.58
CA ARG A 345 -20.81 9.95 -10.46
C ARG A 345 -20.36 9.09 -11.65
N GLY A 346 -20.66 7.80 -11.67
CA GLY A 346 -20.17 6.86 -12.69
C GLY A 346 -18.65 6.66 -12.65
N LYS A 347 -18.00 7.12 -11.59
CA LYS A 347 -16.56 7.00 -11.32
C LYS A 347 -16.30 7.13 -9.82
N LEU A 348 -15.11 6.72 -9.38
CA LEU A 348 -14.59 6.99 -8.05
C LEU A 348 -13.10 7.29 -8.16
N THR A 349 -12.75 8.57 -8.03
CA THR A 349 -11.38 9.10 -8.01
C THR A 349 -11.15 9.84 -6.69
N SER A 350 -9.96 10.43 -6.49
CA SER A 350 -9.68 11.24 -5.29
C SER A 350 -10.64 12.43 -5.14
N ARG A 351 -11.22 12.94 -6.24
CA ARG A 351 -12.14 14.09 -6.25
C ARG A 351 -13.50 13.78 -5.65
N GLU A 352 -13.91 12.53 -5.66
CA GLU A 352 -15.16 12.10 -5.03
C GLU A 352 -15.12 12.16 -3.49
N TYR A 353 -14.00 12.63 -2.91
CA TYR A 353 -13.87 12.94 -1.48
C TYR A 353 -13.79 14.45 -1.19
N ASP A 354 -13.70 15.30 -2.22
CA ASP A 354 -13.60 16.75 -2.06
C ASP A 354 -14.89 17.36 -1.50
N GLN A 355 -14.75 18.38 -0.65
CA GLN A 355 -15.86 19.12 -0.06
C GLN A 355 -16.82 18.28 0.80
N ALA A 356 -16.38 17.14 1.30
CA ALA A 356 -17.15 16.26 2.20
C ALA A 356 -18.53 15.82 1.67
N PRO A 357 -18.62 15.15 0.48
CA PRO A 357 -19.89 14.77 -0.13
C PRO A 357 -20.76 13.87 0.75
N TRP A 358 -20.17 13.11 1.68
CA TRP A 358 -20.87 12.27 2.67
C TRP A 358 -21.83 13.06 3.58
N LYS A 359 -21.74 14.38 3.63
CA LYS A 359 -22.63 15.25 4.38
C LYS A 359 -23.87 15.65 3.59
N THR A 360 -23.87 15.45 2.27
CA THR A 360 -24.98 15.87 1.40
C THR A 360 -26.19 14.96 1.52
N SER A 361 -27.40 15.51 1.34
CA SER A 361 -28.63 14.73 1.31
C SER A 361 -28.70 13.74 0.15
N GLU A 362 -28.11 14.11 -1.02
CA GLU A 362 -28.05 13.27 -2.22
C GLU A 362 -27.31 11.96 -1.92
N VAL A 363 -26.10 12.04 -1.37
CA VAL A 363 -25.28 10.88 -1.06
C VAL A 363 -25.93 10.02 0.03
N ARG A 364 -26.42 10.65 1.10
CA ARG A 364 -27.11 9.95 2.20
C ARG A 364 -28.37 9.21 1.74
N ALA A 365 -29.13 9.78 0.81
CA ALA A 365 -30.32 9.13 0.25
C ALA A 365 -29.95 7.85 -0.53
N VAL A 366 -28.82 7.84 -1.25
CA VAL A 366 -28.35 6.64 -1.93
C VAL A 366 -27.79 5.63 -0.93
N MET A 367 -27.00 6.07 0.04
CA MET A 367 -26.47 5.18 1.10
C MET A 367 -27.59 4.47 1.85
N ALA A 368 -28.72 5.15 2.10
CA ALA A 368 -29.89 4.57 2.78
C ALA A 368 -30.60 3.46 1.97
N LYS A 369 -30.35 3.33 0.66
CA LYS A 369 -30.85 2.23 -0.17
C LYS A 369 -29.97 0.98 -0.13
N ILE A 370 -28.78 1.06 0.46
CA ILE A 370 -27.78 0.00 0.47
C ILE A 370 -27.97 -0.87 1.70
N GLU A 371 -28.07 -2.17 1.47
CA GLU A 371 -28.00 -3.22 2.48
C GLU A 371 -26.75 -4.05 2.28
N LEU A 372 -26.02 -4.34 3.36
CA LEU A 372 -24.82 -5.15 3.35
C LEU A 372 -25.10 -6.49 4.04
N VAL A 373 -24.88 -7.59 3.35
CA VAL A 373 -25.15 -8.95 3.82
C VAL A 373 -23.87 -9.77 3.81
N ILE A 374 -23.45 -10.25 4.97
CA ILE A 374 -22.35 -11.21 5.06
C ILE A 374 -22.83 -12.53 4.50
N ASP A 375 -22.25 -12.95 3.37
CA ASP A 375 -22.55 -14.21 2.73
C ASP A 375 -21.55 -15.29 3.19
N PRO A 376 -22.03 -16.40 3.79
CA PRO A 376 -21.14 -17.44 4.34
C PRO A 376 -20.24 -18.11 3.29
N GLU A 377 -20.67 -18.20 2.03
CA GLU A 377 -19.86 -18.79 0.96
C GLU A 377 -18.73 -17.83 0.56
N SER A 378 -19.04 -16.56 0.35
CA SER A 378 -18.07 -15.49 0.10
C SER A 378 -17.07 -15.37 1.23
N ASP A 379 -17.52 -15.46 2.48
CA ASP A 379 -16.67 -15.39 3.65
C ASP A 379 -15.67 -16.56 3.73
N ARG A 380 -16.15 -17.77 3.46
CA ARG A 380 -15.28 -18.96 3.36
C ARG A 380 -14.30 -18.86 2.20
N ALA A 381 -14.73 -18.37 1.04
CA ALA A 381 -13.89 -18.18 -0.13
C ALA A 381 -12.77 -17.16 0.13
N PHE A 382 -13.08 -16.09 0.86
CA PHE A 382 -12.10 -15.12 1.32
C PHE A 382 -11.09 -15.76 2.29
N GLU A 383 -11.55 -16.44 3.34
CA GLU A 383 -10.69 -17.06 4.36
C GLU A 383 -9.74 -18.14 3.80
N THR A 384 -10.19 -18.92 2.82
CA THR A 384 -9.43 -20.08 2.31
C THR A 384 -8.64 -19.80 1.05
N ARG A 385 -9.06 -18.83 0.22
CA ARG A 385 -8.49 -18.57 -1.10
C ARG A 385 -8.16 -17.09 -1.37
N GLY A 386 -8.48 -16.18 -0.44
CA GLY A 386 -8.28 -14.74 -0.63
C GLY A 386 -9.19 -14.12 -1.69
N ILE A 387 -10.37 -14.71 -1.95
CA ILE A 387 -11.33 -14.18 -2.92
C ILE A 387 -11.98 -12.91 -2.38
N LEU A 388 -11.85 -11.80 -3.11
CA LEU A 388 -12.41 -10.50 -2.75
C LEU A 388 -13.75 -10.21 -3.45
N GLY A 389 -14.33 -11.21 -4.09
CA GLY A 389 -15.52 -11.08 -4.91
C GLY A 389 -16.77 -10.69 -4.12
N VAL A 390 -17.72 -10.10 -4.83
CA VAL A 390 -19.04 -9.72 -4.31
C VAL A 390 -20.14 -10.03 -5.31
N ARG A 391 -21.38 -10.13 -4.82
CA ARG A 391 -22.61 -10.23 -5.60
C ARG A 391 -23.52 -9.07 -5.20
N LEU A 392 -23.88 -8.24 -6.18
CA LEU A 392 -24.77 -7.09 -6.01
C LEU A 392 -26.13 -7.41 -6.63
N VAL A 393 -27.19 -7.38 -5.84
CA VAL A 393 -28.59 -7.50 -6.29
C VAL A 393 -29.25 -6.14 -6.21
N VAL A 394 -29.90 -5.71 -7.32
CA VAL A 394 -30.46 -4.37 -7.47
C VAL A 394 -31.94 -4.48 -7.80
N GLU A 395 -32.79 -3.94 -6.94
CA GLU A 395 -34.22 -3.82 -7.16
C GLU A 395 -34.50 -2.46 -7.76
N LEU A 396 -35.05 -2.44 -8.97
CA LEU A 396 -35.41 -1.21 -9.68
C LEU A 396 -36.82 -0.72 -9.29
N THR A 397 -37.06 0.57 -9.50
CA THR A 397 -38.37 1.21 -9.22
C THR A 397 -39.45 0.70 -10.14
N ASP A 398 -39.12 0.18 -11.32
CA ASP A 398 -40.06 -0.44 -12.27
C ASP A 398 -40.39 -1.90 -11.97
N GLY A 399 -39.83 -2.46 -10.89
CA GLY A 399 -40.06 -3.82 -10.43
C GLY A 399 -39.10 -4.87 -10.98
N ARG A 400 -38.20 -4.52 -11.90
CA ARG A 400 -37.15 -5.42 -12.37
C ARG A 400 -36.07 -5.62 -11.32
N THR A 401 -35.37 -6.73 -11.41
CA THR A 401 -34.20 -7.03 -10.59
C THR A 401 -33.00 -7.27 -11.50
N GLU A 402 -31.86 -6.70 -11.17
CA GLU A 402 -30.59 -6.95 -11.85
C GLU A 402 -29.58 -7.55 -10.87
N GLU A 403 -28.64 -8.32 -11.39
CA GLU A 403 -27.58 -8.96 -10.61
C GLU A 403 -26.24 -8.72 -11.28
N ILE A 404 -25.26 -8.31 -10.49
CA ILE A 404 -23.86 -8.13 -10.91
C ILE A 404 -22.97 -8.98 -10.01
N ILE A 405 -22.12 -9.80 -10.62
CA ILE A 405 -21.13 -10.64 -9.90
C ILE A 405 -19.74 -10.19 -10.29
N VAL A 406 -18.92 -9.84 -9.29
CA VAL A 406 -17.49 -9.57 -9.45
C VAL A 406 -16.73 -10.67 -8.73
N HIS A 407 -16.00 -11.51 -9.44
CA HIS A 407 -15.24 -12.62 -8.85
C HIS A 407 -13.96 -12.14 -8.17
N GLN A 408 -13.21 -11.24 -8.83
CA GLN A 408 -12.06 -10.52 -8.29
C GLN A 408 -12.09 -9.09 -8.82
N PRO A 409 -11.73 -8.09 -8.00
CA PRO A 409 -11.70 -6.70 -8.46
C PRO A 409 -10.59 -6.45 -9.47
N LYS A 410 -10.76 -5.45 -10.32
CA LYS A 410 -9.68 -4.95 -11.19
C LYS A 410 -8.44 -4.58 -10.39
N GLY A 411 -7.28 -4.88 -10.98
CA GLY A 411 -5.98 -4.71 -10.34
C GLY A 411 -5.53 -5.90 -9.52
N HIS A 412 -6.44 -6.84 -9.15
CA HIS A 412 -6.04 -8.11 -8.55
C HIS A 412 -5.13 -8.90 -9.51
N PRO A 413 -4.17 -9.71 -9.03
CA PRO A 413 -3.30 -10.52 -9.90
C PRO A 413 -4.04 -11.41 -10.90
N ASP A 414 -5.24 -11.88 -10.56
CA ASP A 414 -6.10 -12.67 -11.45
C ASP A 414 -6.95 -11.80 -12.40
N ALA A 415 -6.97 -10.48 -12.20
CA ALA A 415 -7.66 -9.48 -13.02
C ALA A 415 -6.82 -8.18 -13.10
N PRO A 416 -5.56 -8.24 -13.58
CA PRO A 416 -4.63 -7.13 -13.52
C PRO A 416 -5.11 -5.95 -14.35
N LEU A 417 -4.72 -4.73 -13.96
CA LEU A 417 -4.91 -3.55 -14.81
C LEU A 417 -4.09 -3.72 -16.09
N SER A 418 -4.70 -3.45 -17.24
CA SER A 418 -3.99 -3.25 -18.49
C SER A 418 -3.12 -1.97 -18.42
N ASP A 419 -2.25 -1.75 -19.39
CA ASP A 419 -1.45 -0.53 -19.46
C ASP A 419 -2.33 0.70 -19.68
N VAL A 420 -3.41 0.56 -20.43
CA VAL A 420 -4.40 1.63 -20.63
C VAL A 420 -5.09 2.00 -19.31
N GLU A 421 -5.56 1.00 -18.55
CA GLU A 421 -6.22 1.22 -17.26
C GLU A 421 -5.28 1.79 -16.20
N LEU A 422 -4.01 1.37 -16.20
CA LEU A 422 -2.99 1.98 -15.32
C LEU A 422 -2.75 3.44 -15.70
N LEU A 423 -2.64 3.74 -16.99
CA LEU A 423 -2.49 5.12 -17.47
C LEU A 423 -3.73 5.97 -17.14
N GLU A 424 -4.94 5.43 -17.26
CA GLU A 424 -6.18 6.10 -16.86
C GLU A 424 -6.19 6.40 -15.36
N LYS A 425 -5.74 5.43 -14.54
CA LYS A 425 -5.56 5.65 -13.09
C LYS A 425 -4.59 6.81 -12.82
N MET A 426 -3.43 6.82 -13.46
CA MET A 426 -2.45 7.89 -13.28
C MET A 426 -3.00 9.24 -13.76
N ARG A 427 -3.78 9.28 -14.84
CA ARG A 427 -4.41 10.50 -15.33
C ARG A 427 -5.34 11.13 -14.29
N TRP A 428 -6.26 10.37 -13.70
CA TRP A 428 -7.15 10.94 -12.69
C TRP A 428 -6.45 11.28 -11.37
N LEU A 429 -5.37 10.54 -11.01
CA LEU A 429 -4.54 10.90 -9.85
C LEU A 429 -3.85 12.27 -10.04
N LEU A 430 -3.38 12.56 -11.25
CA LEU A 430 -2.56 13.72 -11.56
C LEU A 430 -3.33 14.88 -12.20
N GLU A 431 -4.63 14.72 -12.42
CA GLU A 431 -5.50 15.74 -13.00
C GLU A 431 -5.47 17.04 -12.17
N ASP A 432 -5.23 18.18 -12.82
CA ASP A 432 -5.07 19.52 -12.22
C ASP A 432 -3.95 19.65 -11.15
N ILE A 433 -3.04 18.67 -11.09
CA ILE A 433 -1.89 18.71 -10.19
C ILE A 433 -0.60 18.88 -11.00
N THR A 434 -0.48 18.19 -12.11
CA THR A 434 0.71 18.18 -12.97
C THR A 434 0.36 18.54 -14.43
N ALA A 435 1.38 18.67 -15.28
CA ALA A 435 1.16 18.79 -16.73
C ALA A 435 0.43 17.53 -17.27
N PRO A 436 -0.44 17.67 -18.31
CA PRO A 436 -1.25 16.57 -18.83
C PRO A 436 -0.44 15.37 -19.39
N ASP A 437 0.81 15.57 -19.77
CA ASP A 437 1.72 14.54 -20.27
C ASP A 437 2.49 13.80 -19.16
N THR A 438 2.47 14.31 -17.93
CA THR A 438 3.20 13.72 -16.79
C THR A 438 2.91 12.22 -16.58
N PRO A 439 1.67 11.70 -16.68
CA PRO A 439 1.41 10.27 -16.56
C PRO A 439 2.18 9.42 -17.56
N MET A 440 2.24 9.86 -18.82
CA MET A 440 3.00 9.16 -19.88
C MET A 440 4.50 9.24 -19.65
N ARG A 441 5.02 10.43 -19.29
CA ARG A 441 6.44 10.62 -18.97
C ARG A 441 6.89 9.76 -17.81
N LEU A 442 6.07 9.65 -16.77
CA LEU A 442 6.37 8.83 -15.59
C LEU A 442 6.46 7.34 -15.97
N LEU A 443 5.52 6.83 -16.78
CA LEU A 443 5.59 5.46 -17.31
C LEU A 443 6.83 5.23 -18.18
N ASP A 444 7.16 6.18 -19.07
CA ASP A 444 8.33 6.10 -19.93
C ASP A 444 9.62 6.05 -19.11
N VAL A 445 9.81 6.97 -18.16
CA VAL A 445 10.99 7.01 -17.29
C VAL A 445 11.10 5.72 -16.47
N CYS A 446 10.02 5.23 -15.88
CA CYS A 446 10.02 3.95 -15.15
C CYS A 446 10.37 2.77 -16.08
N SER A 447 9.91 2.78 -17.34
CA SER A 447 10.15 1.70 -18.30
C SER A 447 11.64 1.53 -18.64
N ARG A 448 12.37 2.62 -18.74
CA ARG A 448 13.81 2.66 -19.10
C ARG A 448 14.73 2.88 -17.88
N LEU A 449 14.19 2.91 -16.67
CA LEU A 449 14.95 3.19 -15.45
C LEU A 449 16.17 2.29 -15.25
N SER A 450 16.10 1.03 -15.71
CA SER A 450 17.24 0.10 -15.64
C SER A 450 18.48 0.53 -16.44
N THR A 451 18.35 1.48 -17.36
CA THR A 451 19.48 2.03 -18.14
C THR A 451 20.02 3.33 -17.54
N ALA A 452 19.34 3.87 -16.54
CA ALA A 452 19.71 5.12 -15.90
C ALA A 452 20.90 4.93 -14.94
N GLU A 453 21.88 5.82 -15.01
CA GLU A 453 23.05 5.83 -14.12
C GLU A 453 22.69 6.24 -12.69
N ASP A 454 21.65 7.05 -12.54
CA ASP A 454 21.04 7.43 -11.25
C ASP A 454 19.51 7.57 -11.37
N VAL A 455 18.85 8.02 -10.31
CA VAL A 455 17.39 8.18 -10.26
C VAL A 455 16.91 9.62 -10.56
N GLN A 456 17.80 10.51 -10.96
CA GLN A 456 17.52 11.95 -11.06
C GLN A 456 16.36 12.26 -12.02
N GLU A 457 16.31 11.62 -13.17
CA GLU A 457 15.23 11.84 -14.15
C GLU A 457 13.85 11.45 -13.60
N LEU A 458 13.78 10.36 -12.81
CA LEU A 458 12.54 9.96 -12.13
C LEU A 458 12.11 11.02 -11.10
N ILE A 459 13.07 11.58 -10.35
CA ILE A 459 12.80 12.66 -9.40
C ILE A 459 12.31 13.93 -10.11
N GLU A 460 12.90 14.28 -11.25
CA GLU A 460 12.49 15.47 -12.04
C GLU A 460 11.05 15.35 -12.57
N VAL A 461 10.65 14.19 -13.04
CA VAL A 461 9.25 13.96 -13.46
C VAL A 461 8.26 14.06 -12.29
N CYS A 462 8.72 13.84 -11.07
CA CYS A 462 7.90 14.01 -9.87
C CYS A 462 7.85 15.45 -9.33
N GLN A 463 8.36 16.44 -10.04
CA GLN A 463 8.22 17.87 -9.70
C GLN A 463 6.96 18.45 -10.32
N ILE A 464 6.27 19.31 -9.58
CA ILE A 464 5.12 20.10 -10.07
C ILE A 464 5.69 21.47 -10.48
N THR A 465 5.60 21.77 -11.76
CA THR A 465 6.09 23.04 -12.35
C THR A 465 4.97 24.05 -12.44
#